data_f731ae4c1b74f7919ae91e52d09e6f40
#
_entry.id   f731ae4c1b74f7919ae91e52d09e6f40
#
_cell.length_a   1.000
_cell.length_b   1.000
_cell.length_c   1.000
_cell.angle_alpha   90.00
_cell.angle_beta   90.00
_cell.angle_gamma   90.00
#
_symmetry.space_group_name_H-M   'P 1'
#
loop_
_entity.id
_entity.type
_entity.pdbx_description
1 polymer ?
#
loop_
_entity_poly.entity_id
_entity_poly.type
_entity_poly.pdbx_seq_one_letter_code
_entity_poly.pdbx_strand_id
1 'polypeptide(L)'
;RSLKALAKELNVPVIALSQLNRAVETRPNKRPILADLRDSGAIEQDADVIAFLYRHSYYDPTDLESKGKAEVNIAKQRNGPTKAVPVAFVENTATFQNLANTERFPPPFYEENEDPFPS
;
A
#
# COMPACT_ATOMS: atom_id res chain seq x y z
N ARG A 1 13.02 16.33 15.58
CA ARG A 1 13.79 16.19 14.38
C ARG A 1 13.15 15.24 13.43
N SER A 2 13.01 15.59 12.19
CA SER A 2 12.24 14.81 11.26
C SER A 2 13.11 13.78 10.56
N LEU A 3 12.47 12.67 10.18
CA LEU A 3 13.15 11.65 9.39
C LEU A 3 13.52 12.17 8.02
N LYS A 4 12.76 13.11 7.50
CA LYS A 4 13.08 13.68 6.19
C LYS A 4 14.37 14.44 6.23
N ALA A 5 14.60 15.22 7.29
CA ALA A 5 15.86 15.93 7.42
C ALA A 5 17.01 14.96 7.52
N LEU A 6 16.82 13.86 8.25
CA LEU A 6 17.86 12.85 8.37
C LEU A 6 18.17 12.20 7.03
N ALA A 7 17.13 11.91 6.25
CA ALA A 7 17.33 11.31 4.94
C ALA A 7 18.17 12.21 4.05
N LYS A 8 17.87 13.51 4.08
CA LYS A 8 18.63 14.45 3.27
C LYS A 8 20.05 14.58 3.76
N GLU A 9 20.22 14.63 5.06
CA GLU A 9 21.53 14.80 5.66
C GLU A 9 22.44 13.64 5.30
N LEU A 10 21.92 12.43 5.36
CA LEU A 10 22.69 11.24 5.10
C LEU A 10 22.65 10.81 3.63
N ASN A 11 21.82 11.47 2.84
CA ASN A 11 21.66 11.16 1.42
C ASN A 11 21.27 9.71 1.21
N VAL A 12 20.24 9.27 1.97
CA VAL A 12 19.72 7.91 1.89
C VAL A 12 18.21 7.96 1.89
N PRO A 13 17.54 6.95 1.34
CA PRO A 13 16.12 6.82 1.53
C PRO A 13 15.81 6.32 2.94
N VAL A 14 14.69 6.76 3.48
CA VAL A 14 14.23 6.33 4.79
C VAL A 14 12.82 5.80 4.62
N ILE A 15 12.60 4.57 5.08
CA ILE A 15 11.29 3.95 5.08
C ILE A 15 10.86 3.80 6.52
N ALA A 16 9.73 4.41 6.87
CA ALA A 16 9.21 4.38 8.21
C ALA A 16 7.91 3.59 8.23
N LEU A 17 7.77 2.71 9.20
CA LEU A 17 6.54 1.96 9.41
C LEU A 17 5.72 2.67 10.46
N SER A 18 4.43 2.77 10.21
CA SER A 18 3.53 3.48 11.11
C SER A 18 2.27 2.67 11.31
N GLN A 19 1.77 2.68 12.53
CA GLN A 19 0.47 2.10 12.82
C GLN A 19 -0.62 3.09 12.44
N LEU A 20 -1.76 2.54 12.10
CA LEU A 20 -2.92 3.35 11.74
C LEU A 20 -3.84 3.52 12.94
N ASN A 21 -4.66 4.56 12.87
CA ASN A 21 -5.71 4.75 13.83
C ASN A 21 -6.69 3.58 13.73
N ARG A 22 -7.16 3.09 14.87
CA ARG A 22 -8.06 1.94 14.87
C ARG A 22 -9.40 2.25 14.25
N ALA A 23 -9.72 3.51 14.02
CA ALA A 23 -10.99 3.87 13.41
C ALA A 23 -11.17 3.21 12.04
N VAL A 24 -10.07 2.84 11.37
CA VAL A 24 -10.18 2.20 10.08
C VAL A 24 -10.96 0.89 10.20
N GLU A 25 -10.89 0.22 11.34
CA GLU A 25 -11.53 -1.08 11.49
C GLU A 25 -13.02 -0.99 11.76
N THR A 26 -13.52 0.21 11.98
CA THR A 26 -14.96 0.40 12.20
C THR A 26 -15.70 0.82 10.95
N ARG A 27 -15.00 1.06 9.87
CA ARG A 27 -15.64 1.48 8.63
C ARG A 27 -16.03 0.28 7.79
N PRO A 28 -17.11 0.42 6.99
CA PRO A 28 -17.47 -0.66 6.07
C PRO A 28 -16.34 -0.97 5.07
N ASN A 29 -15.76 0.06 4.50
CA ASN A 29 -14.60 -0.12 3.64
C ASN A 29 -13.35 0.13 4.49
N LYS A 30 -12.63 -0.95 4.77
CA LYS A 30 -11.50 -0.88 5.70
C LYS A 30 -10.18 -0.58 5.02
N ARG A 31 -10.23 -0.09 3.80
CA ARG A 31 -9.00 0.39 3.17
C ARG A 31 -8.54 1.65 3.87
N PRO A 32 -7.26 1.71 4.24
CA PRO A 32 -6.75 2.90 4.93
C PRO A 32 -6.79 4.13 4.04
N ILE A 33 -6.97 5.27 4.68
CA ILE A 33 -6.90 6.56 4.02
C ILE A 33 -5.96 7.46 4.81
N LEU A 34 -5.61 8.60 4.24
CA LEU A 34 -4.64 9.46 4.88
C LEU A 34 -5.08 9.92 6.26
N ALA A 35 -6.38 10.10 6.46
CA ALA A 35 -6.88 10.51 7.77
C ALA A 35 -6.58 9.48 8.85
N ASP A 36 -6.31 8.24 8.48
CA ASP A 36 -5.98 7.22 9.46
C ASP A 36 -4.58 7.41 10.05
N LEU A 37 -3.82 8.35 9.51
CA LEU A 37 -2.53 8.74 10.05
C LEU A 37 -2.65 9.94 10.97
N ARG A 38 -3.83 10.21 11.46
CA ARG A 38 -4.10 11.45 12.17
C ARG A 38 -3.15 11.72 13.31
N ASP A 39 -2.80 10.70 14.06
CA ASP A 39 -1.90 10.87 15.18
C ASP A 39 -0.45 10.97 14.73
N SER A 40 -0.21 10.90 13.44
CA SER A 40 1.11 11.01 12.85
C SER A 40 1.10 12.11 11.80
N GLY A 41 0.52 13.26 12.14
CA GLY A 41 0.31 14.32 11.16
C GLY A 41 1.57 14.78 10.48
N ALA A 42 2.69 14.81 11.20
CA ALA A 42 3.93 15.23 10.57
C ALA A 42 4.35 14.25 9.47
N ILE A 43 4.04 12.98 9.65
CA ILE A 43 4.37 11.98 8.64
C ILE A 43 3.62 12.27 7.35
N GLU A 44 2.34 12.60 7.48
CA GLU A 44 1.54 12.86 6.29
C GLU A 44 2.11 14.00 5.47
N GLN A 45 2.59 15.04 6.15
CA GLN A 45 3.11 16.22 5.46
C GLN A 45 4.52 16.00 4.93
N ASP A 46 5.34 15.29 5.69
CA ASP A 46 6.76 15.16 5.36
C ASP A 46 7.05 14.09 4.35
N ALA A 47 6.27 13.03 4.33
CA ALA A 47 6.59 11.88 3.47
C ALA A 47 6.44 12.24 2.01
N ASP A 48 7.35 11.74 1.20
CA ASP A 48 7.25 11.89 -0.25
C ASP A 48 6.31 10.86 -0.84
N VAL A 49 6.25 9.69 -0.23
CA VAL A 49 5.38 8.61 -0.66
C VAL A 49 4.74 8.00 0.57
N ILE A 50 3.44 7.79 0.51
CA ILE A 50 2.72 7.08 1.55
C ILE A 50 2.00 5.91 0.90
N ALA A 51 2.28 4.71 1.40
CA ALA A 51 1.67 3.50 0.90
C ALA A 51 0.99 2.78 2.05
N PHE A 52 -0.23 2.35 1.80
CA PHE A 52 -0.98 1.55 2.76
C PHE A 52 -1.06 0.13 2.28
N LEU A 53 -1.07 -0.80 3.21
CA LEU A 53 -1.25 -2.21 2.91
C LEU A 53 -2.66 -2.62 3.30
N TYR A 54 -3.30 -3.41 2.45
CA TYR A 54 -4.65 -3.85 2.70
C TYR A 54 -4.81 -5.30 2.27
N ARG A 55 -5.40 -6.11 3.13
CA ARG A 55 -5.74 -7.50 2.82
C ARG A 55 -7.20 -7.72 3.19
N HIS A 56 -8.03 -7.85 2.16
CA HIS A 56 -9.44 -8.06 2.43
C HIS A 56 -9.70 -9.36 3.19
N SER A 57 -8.93 -10.41 2.90
CA SER A 57 -9.12 -11.69 3.56
C SER A 57 -8.80 -11.64 5.04
N TYR A 58 -8.05 -10.65 5.47
CA TYR A 58 -7.78 -10.49 6.89
C TYR A 58 -9.08 -10.13 7.65
N TYR A 59 -9.92 -9.33 7.02
CA TYR A 59 -11.18 -8.92 7.65
C TYR A 59 -12.31 -9.87 7.33
N ASP A 60 -12.26 -10.55 6.19
CA ASP A 60 -13.30 -11.47 5.78
C ASP A 60 -12.67 -12.76 5.28
N PRO A 61 -12.30 -13.65 6.21
CA PRO A 61 -11.63 -14.89 5.79
C PRO A 61 -12.51 -15.82 4.97
N THR A 62 -13.82 -15.59 4.95
CA THR A 62 -14.72 -16.44 4.19
C THR A 62 -14.77 -16.07 2.71
N ASP A 63 -14.23 -14.94 2.33
CA ASP A 63 -14.20 -14.53 0.93
C ASP A 63 -13.03 -15.21 0.25
N LEU A 64 -13.31 -16.31 -0.40
CA LEU A 64 -12.26 -17.12 -0.99
C LEU A 64 -11.59 -16.43 -2.17
N GLU A 65 -12.29 -15.53 -2.81
CA GLU A 65 -11.69 -14.84 -3.95
C GLU A 65 -10.57 -13.90 -3.54
N SER A 66 -10.62 -13.37 -2.34
CA SER A 66 -9.58 -12.47 -1.88
C SER A 66 -8.43 -13.18 -1.21
N LYS A 67 -8.54 -14.49 -1.04
CA LYS A 67 -7.49 -15.22 -0.37
C LYS A 67 -6.20 -15.18 -1.19
N GLY A 68 -5.11 -14.89 -0.52
CA GLY A 68 -3.82 -14.81 -1.20
C GLY A 68 -3.60 -13.50 -1.93
N LYS A 69 -4.47 -12.52 -1.76
CA LYS A 69 -4.36 -11.25 -2.45
C LYS A 69 -4.24 -10.12 -1.46
N ALA A 70 -3.57 -9.08 -1.88
CA ALA A 70 -3.40 -7.89 -1.09
C ALA A 70 -3.29 -6.69 -2.01
N GLU A 71 -3.35 -5.50 -1.43
CA GLU A 71 -3.17 -4.26 -2.17
C GLU A 71 -2.09 -3.42 -1.52
N VAL A 72 -1.30 -2.78 -2.35
CA VAL A 72 -0.43 -1.70 -1.91
C VAL A 72 -1.03 -0.43 -2.49
N ASN A 73 -1.55 0.41 -1.60
CA ASN A 73 -2.28 1.59 -1.99
C ASN A 73 -1.36 2.79 -1.88
N ILE A 74 -0.96 3.36 -3.00
CA ILE A 74 -0.12 4.55 -3.00
C ILE A 74 -1.04 5.73 -2.82
N ALA A 75 -1.15 6.20 -1.57
CA ALA A 75 -2.10 7.24 -1.24
C ALA A 75 -1.51 8.64 -1.39
N LYS A 76 -0.20 8.76 -1.41
CA LYS A 76 0.47 10.01 -1.64
C LYS A 76 1.75 9.74 -2.40
N GLN A 77 2.00 10.54 -3.41
CA GLN A 77 3.23 10.43 -4.18
C GLN A 77 3.52 11.79 -4.80
N ARG A 78 4.68 12.37 -4.45
CA ARG A 78 4.96 13.72 -4.90
C ARG A 78 5.15 13.78 -6.41
N ASN A 79 5.73 12.75 -6.98
CA ASN A 79 6.11 12.80 -8.39
C ASN A 79 5.28 11.84 -9.23
N GLY A 80 4.07 11.55 -8.80
CA GLY A 80 3.23 10.68 -9.59
C GLY A 80 1.83 10.61 -9.03
N PRO A 81 0.96 9.88 -9.71
CA PRO A 81 -0.43 9.76 -9.27
C PRO A 81 -0.58 8.75 -8.15
N THR A 82 -1.69 8.86 -7.44
CA THR A 82 -2.06 7.82 -6.48
C THR A 82 -2.63 6.64 -7.25
N LYS A 83 -2.47 5.45 -6.67
CA LYS A 83 -3.01 4.26 -7.30
C LYS A 83 -2.98 3.09 -6.35
N ALA A 84 -3.76 2.07 -6.69
CA ALA A 84 -3.75 0.82 -5.95
C ALA A 84 -3.04 -0.23 -6.78
N VAL A 85 -2.12 -0.95 -6.15
CA VAL A 85 -1.35 -1.98 -6.82
C VAL A 85 -1.68 -3.32 -6.18
N PRO A 86 -2.22 -4.27 -6.93
CA PRO A 86 -2.50 -5.58 -6.36
C PRO A 86 -1.24 -6.40 -6.30
N VAL A 87 -1.14 -7.19 -5.26
CA VAL A 87 -0.01 -8.10 -5.07
C VAL A 87 -0.54 -9.37 -4.48
N ALA A 88 0.28 -10.41 -4.50
CA ALA A 88 -0.04 -11.66 -3.84
C ALA A 88 0.50 -11.63 -2.43
N PHE A 89 -0.19 -12.33 -1.53
CA PHE A 89 0.27 -12.47 -0.16
C PHE A 89 0.27 -13.95 0.19
N VAL A 90 1.43 -14.46 0.53
CA VAL A 90 1.60 -15.87 0.88
C VAL A 90 1.53 -15.96 2.39
N GLU A 91 0.44 -16.52 2.90
CA GLU A 91 0.18 -16.51 4.33
C GLU A 91 1.19 -17.34 5.10
N ASN A 92 1.58 -18.48 4.54
CA ASN A 92 2.49 -19.36 5.26
C ASN A 92 3.80 -18.72 5.61
N THR A 93 4.27 -17.83 4.75
CA THR A 93 5.55 -17.16 4.97
C THR A 93 5.39 -15.67 5.24
N ALA A 94 4.15 -15.18 5.28
CA ALA A 94 3.87 -13.76 5.49
C ALA A 94 4.65 -12.91 4.50
N THR A 95 4.59 -13.27 3.23
CA THR A 95 5.42 -12.65 2.20
C THR A 95 4.53 -12.08 1.11
N PHE A 96 4.88 -10.88 0.66
CA PHE A 96 4.25 -10.29 -0.51
C PHE A 96 5.02 -10.67 -1.75
N GLN A 97 4.29 -10.96 -2.83
CA GLN A 97 4.89 -11.32 -4.09
C GLN A 97 4.15 -10.64 -5.22
N ASN A 98 4.77 -10.64 -6.38
CA ASN A 98 4.14 -10.08 -7.56
C ASN A 98 2.98 -10.94 -7.99
N LEU A 99 1.86 -10.30 -8.23
CA LEU A 99 0.68 -11.01 -8.68
C LEU A 99 0.89 -11.61 -10.06
N ALA A 100 1.64 -10.94 -10.88
CA ALA A 100 1.86 -11.39 -12.25
C ALA A 100 2.53 -12.76 -12.31
N ASN A 101 3.27 -13.14 -11.27
CA ASN A 101 3.89 -14.44 -11.25
C ASN A 101 2.89 -15.56 -11.33
N THR A 102 1.76 -15.38 -10.66
CA THR A 102 0.75 -16.42 -10.67
C THR A 102 -0.05 -16.40 -11.93
N GLU A 103 -0.13 -15.28 -12.58
CA GLU A 103 -0.94 -15.16 -13.76
C GLU A 103 -0.22 -15.63 -15.00
N ARG A 104 1.08 -15.58 -15.00
CA ARG A 104 1.84 -16.01 -16.15
C ARG A 104 1.48 -15.24 -17.39
N PHE A 105 1.03 -14.03 -17.21
CA PHE A 105 0.65 -13.22 -18.36
C PHE A 105 1.88 -12.67 -19.03
N PRO A 106 1.84 -12.60 -20.34
CA PRO A 106 2.89 -11.87 -21.02
C PRO A 106 2.87 -10.43 -20.56
N PRO A 107 4.01 -9.90 -20.23
CA PRO A 107 4.07 -8.50 -19.78
C PRO A 107 3.41 -7.50 -20.70
N PRO A 108 3.39 -7.72 -22.00
CA PRO A 108 2.79 -6.71 -22.88
C PRO A 108 1.35 -6.42 -22.64
N PHE A 109 0.69 -7.28 -21.91
CA PHE A 109 -0.69 -6.97 -21.57
C PHE A 109 -0.81 -5.79 -20.65
N TYR A 110 0.25 -5.46 -19.98
CA TYR A 110 0.23 -4.33 -19.08
C TYR A 110 0.90 -3.19 -19.77
N GLU A 111 0.11 -2.52 -20.55
CA GLU A 111 0.61 -1.35 -21.21
C GLU A 111 1.05 -0.38 -20.17
N GLU A 112 2.12 0.30 -20.46
CA GLU A 112 2.65 1.22 -19.50
C GLU A 112 1.67 2.27 -19.11
N ASN A 113 0.86 2.66 -20.04
CA ASN A 113 -0.10 3.71 -19.77
C ASN A 113 -1.43 3.18 -19.32
N GLU A 114 -1.51 1.89 -19.09
CA GLU A 114 -2.77 1.30 -18.73
C GLU A 114 -2.70 0.86 -17.29
N ASP A 115 -3.56 1.43 -16.49
CA ASP A 115 -3.64 1.09 -15.09
C ASP A 115 -4.52 -0.14 -14.97
N PRO A 116 -3.97 -1.30 -14.56
CA PRO A 116 -4.80 -2.49 -14.37
C PRO A 116 -5.84 -2.29 -13.30
N PHE A 117 -5.73 -1.24 -12.54
CA PHE A 117 -6.70 -0.93 -11.49
C PHE A 117 -7.14 0.49 -11.67
N PRO A 118 -8.14 0.70 -12.46
CA PRO A 118 -8.61 2.07 -12.66
C PRO A 118 -9.01 2.65 -11.33
N SER A 119 -8.63 3.85 -11.10
CA SER A 119 -8.92 4.50 -9.82
C SER A 119 -10.16 5.33 -9.89
#